data_be5f8d901aa812128e7b5bf0be0d3364
#
_entry.id   be5f8d901aa812128e7b5bf0be0d3364
#
_cell.length_a   1.000
_cell.length_b   1.000
_cell.length_c   1.000
_cell.angle_alpha   90.00
_cell.angle_beta   90.00
_cell.angle_gamma   90.00
#
_symmetry.space_group_name_H-M   'P 1'
#
loop_
_entity.id
_entity.type
_entity.pdbx_description
1 polymer ?
#
loop_
_entity_poly.entity_id
_entity_poly.type
_entity_poly.pdbx_seq_one_letter_code
_entity_poly.pdbx_strand_id
1 'polypeptide(L)'
;MLGGGLLPGTLTVVYGATGIGKTHLGLTFANHGRAADGARGVVLDMNGRGDSQQHDEYAGRLFHWSLKAWGHTVTPMADPYPPAGAIEAHYSNALKWVGRVRDFQVPTPDGSYEFDWNWKAAYNHALYTVRPFLYFHFAAGSRRVVVDGVEPMDSPADSIQLWMFDELYRKTIHRDAETLGMEICLPVWKHRAFIDAHLYDHAQVTTLLLVTTEETRLEDLLARKVATGDIGATANTILVLGSERVGSRLARMLCVVKHRGSAMSDEIVEYRVGPRGLELG
;
A
#
# COMPACT_ATOMS: atom_id res chain seq x y z
N MET A 1 10.92 -12.26 -15.77
CA MET A 1 10.12 -12.67 -14.60
C MET A 1 8.61 -12.59 -14.87
N LEU A 2 8.03 -11.44 -15.15
CA LEU A 2 6.62 -11.28 -15.50
C LEU A 2 6.50 -10.87 -16.96
N GLY A 3 5.93 -11.73 -17.82
CA GLY A 3 5.90 -11.54 -19.28
C GLY A 3 5.12 -10.32 -19.77
N GLY A 4 4.33 -9.68 -18.91
CA GLY A 4 3.58 -8.45 -19.19
C GLY A 4 3.65 -7.40 -18.08
N GLY A 5 4.51 -7.62 -17.08
CA GLY A 5 4.55 -6.79 -15.88
C GLY A 5 3.42 -7.07 -14.88
N LEU A 6 3.19 -6.16 -13.94
CA LEU A 6 2.05 -6.23 -13.02
C LEU A 6 0.78 -5.81 -13.76
N LEU A 7 -0.28 -6.60 -13.62
CA LEU A 7 -1.55 -6.31 -14.26
C LEU A 7 -2.22 -5.07 -13.64
N PRO A 8 -2.70 -4.11 -14.45
CA PRO A 8 -3.48 -2.98 -13.96
C PRO A 8 -4.67 -3.43 -13.10
N GLY A 9 -5.05 -2.63 -12.13
CA GLY A 9 -6.21 -2.89 -11.28
C GLY A 9 -6.06 -4.08 -10.33
N THR A 10 -4.85 -4.60 -10.10
CA THR A 10 -4.66 -5.78 -9.26
C THR A 10 -3.82 -5.51 -8.02
N LEU A 11 -3.95 -6.43 -7.06
CA LEU A 11 -3.13 -6.45 -5.85
C LEU A 11 -1.89 -7.32 -6.07
N THR A 12 -0.74 -6.73 -5.85
CA THR A 12 0.54 -7.44 -5.70
C THR A 12 0.98 -7.37 -4.25
N VAL A 13 1.30 -8.50 -3.65
CA VAL A 13 1.89 -8.58 -2.30
C VAL A 13 3.36 -8.93 -2.41
N VAL A 14 4.18 -8.20 -1.67
CA VAL A 14 5.64 -8.43 -1.57
C VAL A 14 5.97 -8.83 -0.15
N TYR A 15 6.41 -10.05 0.03
CA TYR A 15 6.90 -10.56 1.31
C TYR A 15 8.42 -10.44 1.40
N GLY A 16 8.93 -10.12 2.58
CA GLY A 16 10.35 -10.15 2.84
C GLY A 16 10.74 -9.49 4.17
N ALA A 17 11.90 -9.85 4.68
CA ALA A 17 12.43 -9.33 5.94
C ALA A 17 12.72 -7.83 5.92
N THR A 18 12.91 -7.25 7.11
CA THR A 18 13.39 -5.87 7.26
C THR A 18 14.73 -5.69 6.56
N GLY A 19 14.92 -4.55 5.87
CA GLY A 19 16.20 -4.22 5.21
C GLY A 19 16.46 -4.96 3.89
N ILE A 20 15.54 -5.83 3.41
CA ILE A 20 15.73 -6.59 2.18
C ILE A 20 15.57 -5.72 0.90
N GLY A 21 14.93 -4.55 0.98
CA GLY A 21 14.75 -3.63 -0.15
C GLY A 21 13.30 -3.40 -0.59
N LYS A 22 12.30 -3.85 0.19
CA LYS A 22 10.88 -3.67 -0.14
C LYS A 22 10.49 -2.22 -0.42
N THR A 23 10.87 -1.30 0.47
CA THR A 23 10.61 0.14 0.33
C THR A 23 11.19 0.71 -0.97
N HIS A 24 12.42 0.29 -1.35
CA HIS A 24 13.04 0.69 -2.62
C HIS A 24 12.21 0.20 -3.82
N LEU A 25 11.72 -1.04 -3.77
CA LEU A 25 10.83 -1.58 -4.80
C LEU A 25 9.55 -0.78 -4.89
N GLY A 26 8.92 -0.48 -3.74
CA GLY A 26 7.70 0.32 -3.68
C GLY A 26 7.88 1.72 -4.27
N LEU A 27 8.93 2.44 -3.86
CA LEU A 27 9.23 3.77 -4.41
C LEU A 27 9.56 3.74 -5.90
N THR A 28 10.26 2.71 -6.37
CA THR A 28 10.51 2.50 -7.81
C THR A 28 9.20 2.32 -8.56
N PHE A 29 8.30 1.48 -8.04
CA PHE A 29 6.99 1.25 -8.63
C PHE A 29 6.15 2.54 -8.68
N ALA A 30 6.07 3.31 -7.59
CA ALA A 30 5.32 4.56 -7.54
C ALA A 30 5.91 5.62 -8.48
N ASN A 31 7.24 5.79 -8.50
CA ASN A 31 7.90 6.76 -9.37
C ASN A 31 7.75 6.43 -10.86
N HIS A 32 7.75 5.13 -11.21
CA HIS A 32 7.57 4.68 -12.60
C HIS A 32 6.23 5.11 -13.20
N GLY A 33 5.21 5.37 -12.36
CA GLY A 33 3.91 5.90 -12.79
C GLY A 33 4.04 7.20 -13.60
N ARG A 34 5.03 8.04 -13.29
CA ARG A 34 5.27 9.28 -14.05
C ARG A 34 5.50 9.01 -15.55
N ALA A 35 6.24 7.97 -15.88
CA ALA A 35 6.53 7.61 -17.28
C ALA A 35 5.43 6.76 -17.91
N ALA A 36 4.81 5.87 -17.15
CA ALA A 36 3.84 4.91 -17.66
C ALA A 36 2.39 5.45 -17.67
N ASP A 37 2.02 6.22 -16.63
CA ASP A 37 0.64 6.62 -16.36
C ASP A 37 0.45 8.15 -16.45
N GLY A 38 1.54 8.91 -16.66
CA GLY A 38 1.55 10.38 -16.68
C GLY A 38 1.62 11.03 -15.29
N ALA A 39 1.40 10.27 -14.21
CA ALA A 39 1.46 10.76 -12.83
C ALA A 39 2.18 9.77 -11.93
N ARG A 40 2.94 10.27 -10.94
CA ARG A 40 3.53 9.41 -9.91
C ARG A 40 2.44 8.74 -9.08
N GLY A 41 2.76 7.56 -8.56
CA GLY A 41 1.93 6.88 -7.58
C GLY A 41 1.98 7.54 -6.21
N VAL A 42 1.22 6.99 -5.27
CA VAL A 42 1.13 7.42 -3.88
C VAL A 42 1.69 6.35 -2.94
N VAL A 43 2.16 6.79 -1.78
CA VAL A 43 2.73 5.93 -0.73
C VAL A 43 1.94 6.12 0.55
N LEU A 44 1.39 5.02 1.07
CA LEU A 44 0.76 4.92 2.37
C LEU A 44 1.71 4.20 3.32
N ASP A 45 2.14 4.89 4.37
CA ASP A 45 3.01 4.33 5.40
C ASP A 45 2.15 3.85 6.58
N MET A 46 2.18 2.56 6.83
CA MET A 46 1.49 1.90 7.95
C MET A 46 2.43 1.60 9.13
N ASN A 47 3.72 1.95 9.04
CA ASN A 47 4.68 1.68 10.11
C ASN A 47 4.34 2.48 11.38
N GLY A 48 3.85 1.79 12.39
CA GLY A 48 3.45 2.41 13.67
C GLY A 48 4.61 2.70 14.62
N ARG A 49 5.78 2.07 14.42
CA ARG A 49 6.90 2.16 15.37
C ARG A 49 7.78 3.39 15.19
N GLY A 50 7.59 4.14 14.11
CA GLY A 50 8.25 5.45 13.92
C GLY A 50 9.73 5.40 13.57
N ASP A 51 10.31 4.22 13.46
CA ASP A 51 11.71 4.03 13.15
C ASP A 51 11.92 3.69 11.66
N SER A 52 12.87 4.35 11.07
CA SER A 52 13.66 3.96 9.91
C SER A 52 13.06 3.92 8.51
N GLN A 53 11.78 4.05 8.28
CA GLN A 53 11.30 4.14 6.89
C GLN A 53 11.38 5.61 6.41
N GLN A 54 12.57 5.99 5.96
CA GLN A 54 12.86 7.34 5.45
C GLN A 54 12.44 7.44 3.99
N HIS A 55 11.12 7.31 3.72
CA HIS A 55 10.58 7.32 2.36
C HIS A 55 11.01 8.55 1.57
N ASP A 56 10.98 9.75 2.19
CA ASP A 56 11.39 11.00 1.52
C ASP A 56 12.88 11.01 1.17
N GLU A 57 13.75 10.58 2.10
CA GLU A 57 15.19 10.48 1.84
C GLU A 57 15.49 9.50 0.69
N TYR A 58 14.84 8.33 0.70
CA TYR A 58 15.02 7.34 -0.37
C TYR A 58 14.47 7.84 -1.71
N ALA A 59 13.29 8.45 -1.72
CA ALA A 59 12.70 9.03 -2.92
C ALA A 59 13.56 10.19 -3.47
N GLY A 60 14.08 11.04 -2.60
CA GLY A 60 14.99 12.12 -2.95
C GLY A 60 16.29 11.60 -3.57
N ARG A 61 16.92 10.62 -2.92
CA ARG A 61 18.18 10.04 -3.39
C ARG A 61 18.03 9.26 -4.69
N LEU A 62 16.97 8.46 -4.83
CA LEU A 62 16.78 7.58 -5.99
C LEU A 62 16.23 8.31 -7.22
N PHE A 63 15.33 9.26 -7.01
CA PHE A 63 14.49 9.81 -8.09
C PHE A 63 14.43 11.34 -8.10
N HIS A 64 15.20 12.03 -7.27
CA HIS A 64 15.08 13.47 -7.04
C HIS A 64 13.62 13.89 -6.76
N TRP A 65 12.93 13.06 -5.99
CA TRP A 65 11.53 13.22 -5.67
C TRP A 65 11.36 13.59 -4.20
N SER A 66 10.95 14.82 -3.92
CA SER A 66 10.54 15.23 -2.58
C SER A 66 9.16 14.65 -2.29
N LEU A 67 9.12 13.71 -1.35
CA LEU A 67 7.93 12.97 -0.98
C LEU A 67 7.24 13.67 0.20
N LYS A 68 6.56 14.77 -0.11
CA LYS A 68 5.85 15.57 0.91
C LYS A 68 4.69 14.78 1.52
N ALA A 69 4.52 14.93 2.84
CA ALA A 69 3.39 14.34 3.55
C ALA A 69 2.08 15.10 3.25
N TRP A 70 1.01 14.34 3.08
CA TRP A 70 -0.34 14.87 3.03
C TRP A 70 -0.77 15.35 4.42
N GLY A 71 -0.86 16.65 4.60
CA GLY A 71 -1.27 17.29 5.86
C GLY A 71 -2.68 17.86 5.84
N HIS A 72 -3.46 17.58 4.78
CA HIS A 72 -4.79 18.14 4.61
C HIS A 72 -5.86 17.18 5.10
N THR A 73 -6.66 17.60 6.08
CA THR A 73 -7.86 16.87 6.53
C THR A 73 -9.07 17.49 5.86
N VAL A 74 -9.74 16.71 5.03
CA VAL A 74 -10.99 17.15 4.38
C VAL A 74 -12.12 17.03 5.40
N THR A 75 -12.79 18.13 5.68
CA THR A 75 -14.01 18.12 6.48
C THR A 75 -15.20 18.04 5.53
N PRO A 76 -16.11 17.08 5.68
CA PRO A 76 -17.24 16.90 4.75
C PRO A 76 -18.14 18.13 4.55
N MET A 77 -18.13 19.06 5.51
CA MET A 77 -18.91 20.31 5.46
C MET A 77 -18.13 21.52 4.97
N ALA A 78 -16.79 21.37 4.74
CA ALA A 78 -15.93 22.42 4.18
C ALA A 78 -15.77 22.21 2.68
N ASP A 79 -14.94 23.05 2.05
CA ASP A 79 -14.53 22.84 0.66
C ASP A 79 -13.72 21.52 0.58
N PRO A 80 -14.19 20.50 -0.15
CA PRO A 80 -13.50 19.22 -0.25
C PRO A 80 -12.25 19.29 -1.12
N TYR A 81 -12.07 20.39 -1.85
CA TYR A 81 -10.91 20.51 -2.75
C TYR A 81 -9.64 20.75 -1.94
N PRO A 82 -8.57 20.00 -2.20
CA PRO A 82 -7.30 20.30 -1.60
C PRO A 82 -6.80 21.67 -2.09
N PRO A 83 -6.11 22.44 -1.25
CA PRO A 83 -5.49 23.67 -1.68
C PRO A 83 -4.52 23.41 -2.84
N ALA A 84 -4.29 24.46 -3.66
CA ALA A 84 -3.33 24.37 -4.75
C ALA A 84 -1.97 23.86 -4.24
N GLY A 85 -1.41 22.87 -4.92
CA GLY A 85 -0.16 22.20 -4.53
C GLY A 85 -0.31 21.04 -3.52
N ALA A 86 -1.47 20.82 -2.90
CA ALA A 86 -1.65 19.67 -1.99
C ALA A 86 -1.53 18.35 -2.73
N ILE A 87 -1.92 18.27 -4.01
CA ILE A 87 -1.79 17.09 -4.84
C ILE A 87 -0.32 16.71 -5.16
N GLU A 88 0.64 17.58 -4.82
CA GLU A 88 2.06 17.25 -4.88
C GLU A 88 2.53 16.39 -3.69
N ALA A 89 1.69 16.26 -2.65
CA ALA A 89 1.97 15.47 -1.46
C ALA A 89 1.58 14.01 -1.71
N HIS A 90 2.51 13.21 -2.19
CA HIS A 90 2.30 11.80 -2.58
C HIS A 90 2.46 10.79 -1.44
N TYR A 91 2.54 11.24 -0.19
CA TYR A 91 2.78 10.39 0.98
C TYR A 91 1.75 10.65 2.07
N SER A 92 1.25 9.60 2.68
CA SER A 92 0.40 9.68 3.86
C SER A 92 0.81 8.66 4.92
N ASN A 93 0.86 9.11 6.16
CA ASN A 93 1.14 8.29 7.33
C ASN A 93 -0.06 8.21 8.30
N ALA A 94 -1.25 8.52 7.81
CA ALA A 94 -2.46 8.51 8.62
C ALA A 94 -2.88 7.10 9.09
N LEU A 95 -2.35 6.05 8.48
CA LEU A 95 -2.66 4.65 8.79
C LEU A 95 -1.59 3.96 9.65
N LYS A 96 -0.81 4.71 10.43
CA LYS A 96 0.21 4.17 11.33
C LYS A 96 -0.39 3.49 12.56
N TRP A 97 -0.78 2.25 12.40
CA TRP A 97 -1.40 1.42 13.44
C TRP A 97 -0.65 0.10 13.59
N VAL A 98 -0.48 -0.34 14.82
CA VAL A 98 0.15 -1.62 15.17
C VAL A 98 -0.70 -2.31 16.23
N GLY A 99 -0.80 -3.63 16.17
CA GLY A 99 -1.48 -4.42 17.18
C GLY A 99 -2.50 -5.38 16.58
N ARG A 100 -3.24 -6.02 17.46
CA ARG A 100 -4.22 -7.04 17.14
C ARG A 100 -5.62 -6.44 17.17
N VAL A 101 -6.49 -6.89 16.28
CA VAL A 101 -7.90 -6.46 16.25
C VAL A 101 -8.57 -6.64 17.62
N ARG A 102 -8.30 -7.77 18.28
CA ARG A 102 -8.85 -8.09 19.61
C ARG A 102 -8.41 -7.12 20.72
N ASP A 103 -7.25 -6.47 20.58
CA ASP A 103 -6.75 -5.52 21.60
C ASP A 103 -7.60 -4.23 21.66
N PHE A 104 -8.41 -3.99 20.64
CA PHE A 104 -9.31 -2.84 20.52
C PHE A 104 -10.79 -3.21 20.76
N GLN A 105 -11.05 -4.44 21.17
CA GLN A 105 -12.40 -4.93 21.48
C GLN A 105 -12.64 -4.90 22.98
N VAL A 106 -13.83 -4.45 23.37
CA VAL A 106 -14.29 -4.47 24.76
C VAL A 106 -15.46 -5.43 24.90
N PRO A 107 -15.52 -6.23 25.98
CA PRO A 107 -16.66 -7.12 26.21
C PRO A 107 -17.92 -6.33 26.56
N THR A 108 -19.04 -6.74 26.01
CA THR A 108 -20.35 -6.17 26.31
C THR A 108 -21.09 -7.02 27.35
N PRO A 109 -22.12 -6.49 28.02
CA PRO A 109 -22.86 -7.22 29.06
C PRO A 109 -23.54 -8.52 28.58
N ASP A 110 -23.83 -8.63 27.30
CA ASP A 110 -24.42 -9.82 26.67
C ASP A 110 -23.38 -10.87 26.25
N GLY A 111 -22.09 -10.63 26.54
CA GLY A 111 -21.00 -11.52 26.20
C GLY A 111 -20.48 -11.38 24.76
N SER A 112 -20.98 -10.43 24.00
CA SER A 112 -20.40 -10.07 22.70
C SER A 112 -19.22 -9.11 22.89
N TYR A 113 -18.59 -8.70 21.79
CA TYR A 113 -17.49 -7.73 21.79
C TYR A 113 -17.82 -6.56 20.88
N GLU A 114 -17.51 -5.36 21.34
CA GLU A 114 -17.58 -4.14 20.54
C GLU A 114 -16.21 -3.48 20.47
N PHE A 115 -15.97 -2.71 19.39
CA PHE A 115 -14.77 -1.89 19.32
C PHE A 115 -14.85 -0.71 20.30
N ASP A 116 -13.74 -0.47 21.00
CA ASP A 116 -13.57 0.72 21.83
C ASP A 116 -13.93 1.99 21.06
N TRP A 117 -14.71 2.87 21.70
CA TRP A 117 -15.21 4.09 21.05
C TRP A 117 -14.08 5.04 20.61
N ASN A 118 -13.05 5.20 21.43
CA ASN A 118 -11.95 6.10 21.14
C ASN A 118 -11.15 5.56 19.96
N TRP A 119 -10.91 4.24 19.94
CA TRP A 119 -10.27 3.58 18.81
C TRP A 119 -11.09 3.75 17.53
N LYS A 120 -12.40 3.54 17.59
CA LYS A 120 -13.31 3.69 16.43
C LYS A 120 -13.32 5.11 15.88
N ALA A 121 -13.29 6.12 16.78
CA ALA A 121 -13.19 7.52 16.37
C ALA A 121 -11.86 7.83 15.67
N ALA A 122 -10.74 7.37 16.24
CA ALA A 122 -9.41 7.55 15.65
C ALA A 122 -9.27 6.82 14.30
N TYR A 123 -9.80 5.60 14.20
CA TYR A 123 -9.86 4.84 12.94
C TYR A 123 -10.64 5.58 11.86
N ASN A 124 -11.84 6.06 12.18
CA ASN A 124 -12.64 6.84 11.24
C ASN A 124 -11.90 8.12 10.80
N HIS A 125 -11.23 8.81 11.73
CA HIS A 125 -10.43 10.00 11.41
C HIS A 125 -9.30 9.66 10.42
N ALA A 126 -8.60 8.56 10.61
CA ALA A 126 -7.56 8.10 9.67
C ALA A 126 -8.13 7.85 8.27
N LEU A 127 -9.29 7.18 8.19
CA LEU A 127 -9.98 6.97 6.91
C LEU A 127 -10.44 8.27 6.25
N TYR A 128 -10.98 9.22 7.02
CA TYR A 128 -11.37 10.54 6.51
C TYR A 128 -10.20 11.36 5.96
N THR A 129 -8.98 11.05 6.39
CA THR A 129 -7.76 11.66 5.85
C THR A 129 -7.27 10.96 4.58
N VAL A 130 -7.26 9.62 4.59
CA VAL A 130 -6.67 8.82 3.50
C VAL A 130 -7.59 8.70 2.29
N ARG A 131 -8.91 8.59 2.50
CA ARG A 131 -9.87 8.44 1.37
C ARG A 131 -9.85 9.65 0.42
N PRO A 132 -9.93 10.91 0.89
CA PRO A 132 -9.78 12.08 0.03
C PRO A 132 -8.41 12.15 -0.63
N PHE A 133 -7.33 11.84 0.11
CA PHE A 133 -5.99 11.78 -0.43
C PHE A 133 -5.93 10.88 -1.67
N LEU A 134 -6.43 9.65 -1.58
CA LEU A 134 -6.46 8.72 -2.71
C LEU A 134 -7.35 9.21 -3.85
N TYR A 135 -8.58 9.66 -3.52
CA TYR A 135 -9.52 10.13 -4.54
C TYR A 135 -8.93 11.25 -5.40
N PHE A 136 -8.35 12.29 -4.79
CA PHE A 136 -7.78 13.41 -5.53
C PHE A 136 -6.56 13.00 -6.36
N HIS A 137 -5.73 12.08 -5.85
CA HIS A 137 -4.61 11.54 -6.62
C HIS A 137 -5.08 10.72 -7.82
N PHE A 138 -6.11 9.88 -7.65
CA PHE A 138 -6.68 9.10 -8.76
C PHE A 138 -7.34 10.01 -9.81
N ALA A 139 -8.07 11.02 -9.36
CA ALA A 139 -8.65 12.06 -10.21
C ALA A 139 -7.58 12.84 -10.99
N ALA A 140 -6.40 13.04 -10.40
CA ALA A 140 -5.25 13.67 -11.04
C ALA A 140 -4.38 12.72 -11.90
N GLY A 141 -4.80 11.46 -12.07
CA GLY A 141 -4.12 10.51 -12.97
C GLY A 141 -3.22 9.49 -12.30
N SER A 142 -2.99 9.52 -10.98
CA SER A 142 -2.25 8.45 -10.30
C SER A 142 -2.96 7.10 -10.46
N ARG A 143 -2.18 6.06 -10.82
CA ARG A 143 -2.70 4.69 -11.00
C ARG A 143 -1.95 3.66 -10.16
N ARG A 144 -1.09 4.11 -9.26
CA ARG A 144 -0.23 3.25 -8.45
C ARG A 144 -0.32 3.61 -6.99
N VAL A 145 -0.62 2.63 -6.16
CA VAL A 145 -0.66 2.75 -4.71
C VAL A 145 0.39 1.82 -4.12
N VAL A 146 1.25 2.35 -3.27
CA VAL A 146 2.17 1.56 -2.44
C VAL A 146 1.70 1.64 -1.00
N VAL A 147 1.56 0.50 -0.35
CA VAL A 147 1.29 0.41 1.09
C VAL A 147 2.49 -0.26 1.72
N ASP A 148 3.22 0.47 2.56
CA ASP A 148 4.46 -0.01 3.19
C ASP A 148 4.34 0.00 4.71
N GLY A 149 5.09 -0.88 5.37
CA GLY A 149 5.16 -0.93 6.82
C GLY A 149 4.18 -1.90 7.48
N VAL A 150 3.61 -2.84 6.74
CA VAL A 150 2.84 -3.94 7.34
C VAL A 150 3.80 -4.87 8.08
N GLU A 151 3.57 -5.02 9.38
CA GLU A 151 4.41 -5.80 10.28
C GLU A 151 4.04 -7.28 10.29
N PRO A 152 4.98 -8.17 10.66
CA PRO A 152 4.69 -9.59 10.81
C PRO A 152 3.70 -9.82 11.95
N MET A 153 2.82 -10.80 11.77
CA MET A 153 1.85 -11.22 12.77
C MET A 153 1.61 -12.73 12.67
N ASP A 154 1.62 -13.43 13.79
CA ASP A 154 1.37 -14.88 13.87
C ASP A 154 0.01 -15.27 13.27
N SER A 155 -0.98 -14.42 13.47
CA SER A 155 -2.34 -14.58 12.93
C SER A 155 -2.70 -13.38 12.04
N PRO A 156 -2.55 -13.48 10.72
CA PRO A 156 -2.90 -12.39 9.80
C PRO A 156 -4.36 -11.91 9.95
N ALA A 157 -5.29 -12.81 10.29
CA ALA A 157 -6.69 -12.47 10.54
C ALA A 157 -6.90 -11.52 11.75
N ASP A 158 -5.92 -11.45 12.67
CA ASP A 158 -5.94 -10.59 13.85
C ASP A 158 -5.10 -9.31 13.66
N SER A 159 -4.50 -9.12 12.49
CA SER A 159 -3.70 -7.93 12.17
C SER A 159 -4.59 -6.72 11.93
N ILE A 160 -4.46 -5.68 12.76
CA ILE A 160 -5.16 -4.42 12.56
C ILE A 160 -4.74 -3.74 11.24
N GLN A 161 -3.48 -3.85 10.85
CA GLN A 161 -2.97 -3.28 9.61
C GLN A 161 -3.59 -3.96 8.39
N LEU A 162 -3.66 -5.29 8.37
CA LEU A 162 -4.27 -6.03 7.26
C LEU A 162 -5.78 -5.79 7.20
N TRP A 163 -6.44 -5.69 8.35
CA TRP A 163 -7.86 -5.36 8.41
C TRP A 163 -8.14 -3.95 7.85
N MET A 164 -7.35 -2.94 8.26
CA MET A 164 -7.46 -1.57 7.73
C MET A 164 -7.15 -1.52 6.22
N PHE A 165 -6.14 -2.26 5.78
CA PHE A 165 -5.80 -2.36 4.38
C PHE A 165 -6.94 -2.96 3.56
N ASP A 166 -7.55 -4.07 4.01
CA ASP A 166 -8.65 -4.72 3.29
C ASP A 166 -9.86 -3.79 3.15
N GLU A 167 -10.19 -3.04 4.20
CA GLU A 167 -11.24 -2.04 4.13
C GLU A 167 -10.92 -0.92 3.14
N LEU A 168 -9.69 -0.37 3.19
CA LEU A 168 -9.25 0.67 2.28
C LEU A 168 -9.22 0.18 0.83
N TYR A 169 -8.74 -1.03 0.61
CA TYR A 169 -8.63 -1.65 -0.71
C TYR A 169 -10.02 -1.81 -1.35
N ARG A 170 -10.98 -2.38 -0.62
CA ARG A 170 -12.34 -2.62 -1.14
C ARG A 170 -13.18 -1.36 -1.23
N LYS A 171 -13.13 -0.48 -0.22
CA LYS A 171 -14.05 0.65 -0.09
C LYS A 171 -13.52 1.96 -0.65
N THR A 172 -12.25 2.00 -1.07
CA THR A 172 -11.63 3.21 -1.61
C THR A 172 -10.88 2.94 -2.91
N ILE A 173 -9.89 2.06 -2.91
CA ILE A 173 -9.02 1.84 -4.08
C ILE A 173 -9.83 1.20 -5.23
N HIS A 174 -10.67 0.22 -4.92
CA HIS A 174 -11.55 -0.45 -5.88
C HIS A 174 -13.00 0.07 -5.87
N ARG A 175 -13.22 1.24 -5.26
CA ARG A 175 -14.52 1.89 -5.30
C ARG A 175 -14.70 2.63 -6.62
N ASP A 176 -15.88 2.55 -7.17
CA ASP A 176 -16.28 3.34 -8.33
C ASP A 176 -16.05 4.85 -8.09
N ALA A 177 -15.44 5.53 -9.08
CA ALA A 177 -14.98 6.91 -8.94
C ALA A 177 -16.10 7.91 -8.65
N GLU A 178 -17.27 7.73 -9.29
CA GLU A 178 -18.44 8.60 -9.06
C GLU A 178 -18.95 8.41 -7.63
N THR A 179 -19.12 7.16 -7.21
CA THR A 179 -19.59 6.83 -5.86
C THR A 179 -18.64 7.36 -4.79
N LEU A 180 -17.33 7.15 -4.96
CA LEU A 180 -16.33 7.65 -4.02
C LEU A 180 -16.33 9.19 -3.98
N GLY A 181 -16.42 9.84 -5.14
CA GLY A 181 -16.53 11.28 -5.25
C GLY A 181 -17.76 11.84 -4.51
N MET A 182 -18.92 11.18 -4.64
CA MET A 182 -20.13 11.57 -3.92
C MET A 182 -20.00 11.39 -2.40
N GLU A 183 -19.24 10.41 -1.93
CA GLU A 183 -18.99 10.20 -0.50
C GLU A 183 -18.01 11.22 0.10
N ILE A 184 -17.08 11.75 -0.71
CA ILE A 184 -16.03 12.67 -0.27
C ILE A 184 -16.42 14.12 -0.48
N CYS A 185 -16.98 14.47 -1.65
CA CYS A 185 -17.26 15.85 -2.05
C CYS A 185 -18.68 16.27 -1.61
N LEU A 186 -18.86 16.52 -0.32
CA LEU A 186 -20.16 16.93 0.24
C LEU A 186 -20.26 18.47 0.36
N PRO A 187 -21.43 19.06 0.16
CA PRO A 187 -22.65 18.41 -0.36
C PRO A 187 -22.55 18.17 -1.88
N VAL A 188 -22.99 17.00 -2.32
CA VAL A 188 -22.86 16.52 -3.72
C VAL A 188 -23.36 17.51 -4.75
N TRP A 189 -24.51 18.17 -4.52
CA TRP A 189 -25.08 19.12 -5.45
C TRP A 189 -24.20 20.33 -5.77
N LYS A 190 -23.32 20.72 -4.83
CA LYS A 190 -22.31 21.78 -5.04
C LYS A 190 -21.14 21.30 -5.91
N HIS A 191 -20.77 20.03 -5.80
CA HIS A 191 -19.54 19.49 -6.33
C HIS A 191 -19.76 18.53 -7.50
N ARG A 192 -21.02 18.36 -7.95
CA ARG A 192 -21.37 17.42 -9.02
C ARG A 192 -20.55 17.63 -10.29
N ALA A 193 -20.42 18.86 -10.74
CA ALA A 193 -19.63 19.19 -11.94
C ALA A 193 -18.15 18.82 -11.81
N PHE A 194 -17.60 18.95 -10.60
CA PHE A 194 -16.22 18.51 -10.33
C PHE A 194 -16.11 16.98 -10.38
N ILE A 195 -17.01 16.27 -9.73
CA ILE A 195 -17.03 14.80 -9.72
C ILE A 195 -17.09 14.27 -11.16
N ASP A 196 -18.03 14.79 -11.95
CA ASP A 196 -18.23 14.38 -13.35
C ASP A 196 -17.01 14.67 -14.24
N ALA A 197 -16.29 15.78 -13.98
CA ALA A 197 -15.08 16.15 -14.71
C ALA A 197 -13.84 15.33 -14.32
N HIS A 198 -13.86 14.63 -13.17
CA HIS A 198 -12.71 13.92 -12.61
C HIS A 198 -12.96 12.42 -12.39
N LEU A 199 -13.82 11.84 -13.19
CA LEU A 199 -14.01 10.39 -13.20
C LEU A 199 -12.75 9.69 -13.68
N TYR A 200 -12.43 8.58 -13.05
CA TYR A 200 -11.31 7.72 -13.41
C TYR A 200 -11.73 6.26 -13.41
N ASP A 201 -11.01 5.44 -14.15
CA ASP A 201 -11.20 3.99 -14.13
C ASP A 201 -10.44 3.38 -12.95
N HIS A 202 -11.15 3.00 -11.89
CA HIS A 202 -10.59 2.35 -10.71
C HIS A 202 -10.00 0.97 -11.02
N ALA A 203 -10.46 0.30 -12.11
CA ALA A 203 -9.89 -0.96 -12.56
C ALA A 203 -8.45 -0.82 -13.11
N GLN A 204 -7.95 0.40 -13.29
CA GLN A 204 -6.55 0.65 -13.66
C GLN A 204 -5.64 0.93 -12.45
N VAL A 205 -6.19 1.06 -11.24
CA VAL A 205 -5.39 1.38 -10.05
C VAL A 205 -4.74 0.13 -9.49
N THR A 206 -3.44 0.01 -9.67
CA THR A 206 -2.62 -1.13 -9.20
C THR A 206 -2.06 -0.87 -7.82
N THR A 207 -2.18 -1.85 -6.94
CA THR A 207 -1.72 -1.76 -5.54
C THR A 207 -0.57 -2.70 -5.28
N LEU A 208 0.48 -2.18 -4.66
CA LEU A 208 1.63 -2.91 -4.15
C LEU A 208 1.62 -2.86 -2.62
N LEU A 209 1.40 -3.99 -1.98
CA LEU A 209 1.41 -4.15 -0.53
C LEU A 209 2.71 -4.79 -0.08
N LEU A 210 3.47 -4.09 0.76
CA LEU A 210 4.75 -4.55 1.28
C LEU A 210 4.56 -5.10 2.70
N VAL A 211 4.74 -6.41 2.84
CA VAL A 211 4.56 -7.13 4.10
C VAL A 211 5.92 -7.55 4.63
N THR A 212 6.21 -7.17 5.85
CA THR A 212 7.43 -7.60 6.55
C THR A 212 7.24 -9.00 7.11
N THR A 213 8.26 -9.81 7.02
CA THR A 213 8.29 -11.18 7.55
C THR A 213 9.42 -11.33 8.56
N GLU A 214 9.31 -12.32 9.43
CA GLU A 214 10.38 -12.72 10.36
C GLU A 214 11.43 -13.56 9.64
N GLU A 215 11.00 -14.37 8.67
CA GLU A 215 11.87 -15.17 7.83
C GLU A 215 12.76 -14.29 6.95
N THR A 216 14.05 -14.59 6.93
CA THR A 216 15.03 -13.84 6.15
C THR A 216 15.54 -14.62 4.94
N ARG A 217 15.51 -15.96 5.03
CA ARG A 217 15.97 -16.83 3.94
C ARG A 217 14.86 -17.01 2.91
N LEU A 218 15.24 -17.06 1.64
CA LEU A 218 14.30 -17.30 0.57
C LEU A 218 13.59 -18.67 0.72
N GLU A 219 14.32 -19.70 1.09
CA GLU A 219 13.81 -21.06 1.29
C GLU A 219 12.69 -21.10 2.34
N ASP A 220 12.88 -20.45 3.49
CA ASP A 220 11.90 -20.39 4.57
C ASP A 220 10.63 -19.64 4.11
N LEU A 221 10.81 -18.54 3.36
CA LEU A 221 9.70 -17.77 2.79
C LEU A 221 8.89 -18.58 1.75
N LEU A 222 9.55 -19.38 0.93
CA LEU A 222 8.89 -20.24 -0.06
C LEU A 222 8.17 -21.40 0.59
N ALA A 223 8.66 -21.91 1.74
CA ALA A 223 8.03 -22.96 2.52
C ALA A 223 6.88 -22.46 3.39
N ARG A 224 6.68 -21.14 3.50
CA ARG A 224 5.65 -20.54 4.35
C ARG A 224 4.26 -20.97 3.90
N LYS A 225 3.47 -21.45 4.86
CA LYS A 225 2.06 -21.79 4.62
C LYS A 225 1.21 -20.52 4.62
N VAL A 226 0.26 -20.46 3.70
CA VAL A 226 -0.77 -19.41 3.70
C VAL A 226 -1.67 -19.62 4.92
N ALA A 227 -1.63 -18.66 5.85
CA ALA A 227 -2.46 -18.68 7.04
C ALA A 227 -3.86 -18.11 6.76
N THR A 228 -4.81 -18.39 7.66
CA THR A 228 -6.16 -17.80 7.58
C THR A 228 -6.07 -16.27 7.71
N GLY A 229 -6.72 -15.57 6.78
CA GLY A 229 -6.70 -14.11 6.72
C GLY A 229 -5.44 -13.52 6.06
N ASP A 230 -4.54 -14.38 5.53
CA ASP A 230 -3.39 -13.92 4.77
C ASP A 230 -3.85 -13.27 3.45
N ILE A 231 -3.49 -12.02 3.27
CA ILE A 231 -3.84 -11.22 2.09
C ILE A 231 -3.27 -11.82 0.79
N GLY A 232 -2.20 -12.60 0.88
CA GLY A 232 -1.62 -13.33 -0.25
C GLY A 232 -2.59 -14.29 -0.92
N ALA A 233 -3.61 -14.80 -0.18
CA ALA A 233 -4.64 -15.65 -0.75
C ALA A 233 -5.44 -14.92 -1.84
N THR A 234 -5.75 -13.65 -1.65
CA THR A 234 -6.54 -12.81 -2.57
C THR A 234 -5.67 -12.09 -3.60
N ALA A 235 -4.38 -11.91 -3.33
CA ALA A 235 -3.45 -11.24 -4.23
C ALA A 235 -3.43 -11.88 -5.63
N ASN A 236 -3.33 -11.05 -6.65
CA ASN A 236 -3.12 -11.50 -8.03
C ASN A 236 -1.66 -11.96 -8.25
N THR A 237 -0.74 -11.20 -7.68
CA THR A 237 0.70 -11.48 -7.77
C THR A 237 1.31 -11.54 -6.37
N ILE A 238 2.21 -12.50 -6.16
CA ILE A 238 3.03 -12.59 -4.95
C ILE A 238 4.49 -12.61 -5.36
N LEU A 239 5.24 -11.63 -4.82
CA LEU A 239 6.68 -11.55 -4.91
C LEU A 239 7.29 -11.87 -3.55
N VAL A 240 8.39 -12.58 -3.54
CA VAL A 240 9.15 -12.90 -2.34
C VAL A 240 10.56 -12.37 -2.48
N LEU A 241 10.99 -11.57 -1.51
CA LEU A 241 12.34 -11.04 -1.39
C LEU A 241 13.01 -11.72 -0.20
N GLY A 242 13.99 -12.56 -0.47
CA GLY A 242 14.74 -13.28 0.56
C GLY A 242 16.24 -13.15 0.38
N SER A 243 17.00 -13.75 1.29
CA SER A 243 18.44 -13.87 1.20
C SER A 243 18.85 -15.32 1.05
N GLU A 244 19.94 -15.55 0.32
CA GLU A 244 20.53 -16.87 0.14
C GLU A 244 22.05 -16.80 0.27
N ARG A 245 22.66 -17.84 0.83
CA ARG A 245 24.12 -17.93 0.91
C ARG A 245 24.69 -18.48 -0.38
N VAL A 246 25.48 -17.67 -1.06
CA VAL A 246 26.19 -18.06 -2.29
C VAL A 246 27.70 -18.02 -1.97
N GLY A 247 28.27 -19.19 -1.68
CA GLY A 247 29.65 -19.30 -1.22
C GLY A 247 29.87 -18.59 0.13
N SER A 248 30.73 -17.57 0.15
CA SER A 248 31.04 -16.78 1.35
C SER A 248 30.19 -15.51 1.49
N ARG A 249 29.33 -15.19 0.54
CA ARG A 249 28.48 -13.97 0.55
C ARG A 249 27.02 -14.30 0.79
N LEU A 250 26.29 -13.33 1.29
CA LEU A 250 24.85 -13.34 1.35
C LEU A 250 24.31 -12.55 0.15
N ALA A 251 23.58 -13.22 -0.74
CA ALA A 251 22.96 -12.62 -1.91
C ALA A 251 21.46 -12.34 -1.62
N ARG A 252 20.93 -11.28 -2.20
CA ARG A 252 19.48 -10.99 -2.18
C ARG A 252 18.84 -11.62 -3.41
N MET A 253 17.75 -12.33 -3.18
CA MET A 253 17.04 -13.08 -4.19
C MET A 253 15.58 -12.64 -4.27
N LEU A 254 15.05 -12.60 -5.48
CA LEU A 254 13.66 -12.30 -5.78
C LEU A 254 13.06 -13.47 -6.54
N CYS A 255 11.86 -13.88 -6.15
CA CYS A 255 11.08 -14.92 -6.80
C CYS A 255 9.63 -14.47 -6.98
N VAL A 256 9.01 -14.87 -8.10
CA VAL A 256 7.56 -14.75 -8.32
C VAL A 256 6.93 -16.06 -7.90
N VAL A 257 6.16 -16.05 -6.81
CA VAL A 257 5.52 -17.27 -6.28
C VAL A 257 4.13 -17.48 -6.87
N LYS A 258 3.47 -16.40 -7.23
CA LYS A 258 2.12 -16.43 -7.80
C LYS A 258 1.97 -15.29 -8.79
N HIS A 259 1.39 -15.58 -9.93
CA HIS A 259 0.95 -14.56 -10.87
C HIS A 259 -0.24 -15.08 -11.68
N ARG A 260 -1.32 -14.29 -11.75
CA ARG A 260 -2.51 -14.62 -12.51
C ARG A 260 -2.61 -13.70 -13.71
N GLY A 261 -2.86 -14.26 -14.89
CA GLY A 261 -3.21 -13.49 -16.09
C GLY A 261 -2.10 -13.31 -17.13
N SER A 262 -0.84 -13.67 -16.84
CA SER A 262 0.22 -13.78 -17.84
C SER A 262 1.23 -14.87 -17.50
N ALA A 263 2.12 -15.17 -18.42
CA ALA A 263 3.23 -16.08 -18.16
C ALA A 263 4.18 -15.49 -17.10
N MET A 264 4.65 -16.34 -16.21
CA MET A 264 5.69 -16.00 -15.25
C MET A 264 6.89 -16.95 -15.41
N SER A 265 8.07 -16.48 -15.03
CA SER A 265 9.26 -17.31 -14.90
C SER A 265 9.35 -17.84 -13.47
N ASP A 266 9.66 -19.12 -13.34
CA ASP A 266 9.94 -19.78 -12.05
C ASP A 266 11.38 -19.54 -11.57
N GLU A 267 12.13 -18.68 -12.27
CA GLU A 267 13.51 -18.37 -11.92
C GLU A 267 13.62 -17.53 -10.66
N ILE A 268 14.57 -17.91 -9.81
CA ILE A 268 15.05 -17.09 -8.70
C ILE A 268 16.12 -16.16 -9.24
N VAL A 269 15.93 -14.85 -9.10
CA VAL A 269 16.83 -13.84 -9.65
C VAL A 269 17.56 -13.12 -8.54
N GLU A 270 18.89 -13.06 -8.64
CA GLU A 270 19.69 -12.20 -7.75
C GLU A 270 19.40 -10.73 -8.05
N TYR A 271 19.32 -9.89 -7.00
CA TYR A 271 19.20 -8.46 -7.16
C TYR A 271 20.08 -7.70 -6.18
N ARG A 272 20.34 -6.44 -6.48
CA ARG A 272 21.05 -5.50 -5.63
C ARG A 272 20.23 -4.26 -5.39
N VAL A 273 20.39 -3.67 -4.21
CA VAL A 273 19.87 -2.34 -3.91
C VAL A 273 21.00 -1.35 -4.13
N GLY A 274 20.96 -0.67 -5.25
CA GLY A 274 21.97 0.27 -5.69
C GLY A 274 21.51 1.73 -5.64
N PRO A 275 22.32 2.64 -6.17
CA PRO A 275 21.99 4.08 -6.23
C PRO A 275 20.74 4.39 -7.07
N ARG A 276 20.35 3.49 -7.97
CA ARG A 276 19.17 3.63 -8.86
C ARG A 276 17.96 2.81 -8.40
N GLY A 277 17.99 2.30 -7.17
CA GLY A 277 16.95 1.45 -6.62
C GLY A 277 17.30 -0.03 -6.69
N LEU A 278 16.30 -0.88 -6.97
CA LEU A 278 16.46 -2.32 -7.09
C LEU A 278 16.89 -2.68 -8.51
N GLU A 279 18.06 -3.30 -8.64
CA GLU A 279 18.66 -3.70 -9.90
C GLU A 279 18.71 -5.24 -9.94
N LEU A 280 18.15 -5.85 -11.00
CA LEU A 280 18.22 -7.29 -11.23
C LEU A 280 19.61 -7.63 -11.78
N GLY A 281 20.18 -8.77 -11.32
CA GLY A 281 21.47 -9.29 -11.76
C GLY A 281 21.40 -10.05 -13.08
#